data_0cd5dd6fbb005132391a0e8cbb88fcc3
#
_entry.id   0cd5dd6fbb005132391a0e8cbb88fcc3
#
_cell.length_a   1.000
_cell.length_b   1.000
_cell.length_c   1.000
_cell.angle_alpha   90.00
_cell.angle_beta   90.00
_cell.angle_gamma   90.00
#
_symmetry.space_group_name_H-M   'P 1'
#
loop_
_entity.id
_entity.type
_entity.pdbx_description
1 polymer ?
#
loop_
_entity_poly.entity_id
_entity_poly.type
_entity_poly.pdbx_seq_one_letter_code
_entity_poly.pdbx_strand_id
1 'polypeptide(L)'
;MALIYGSKNLPRVIDLANIQPSQGVRINGAASGANLGFVVSYLGDLTNDGINEFGITAHNATVNELISAGAIYIFRGNSALPPIINIKNFTAELGYMMLGGVAHGFAGTSMTSVMNMFGDNASVIVVGAYNVPPAGATYWVRTKPNMSPMQTLPSIELQ
;
A
#
# COMPACT_ATOMS: atom_id res chain seq x y z
N MET A 1 6.12 9.85 6.07
CA MET A 1 5.13 9.13 6.89
C MET A 1 5.84 8.36 8.00
N ALA A 2 5.15 8.03 9.09
CA ALA A 2 5.71 7.28 10.20
C ALA A 2 4.76 6.14 10.60
N LEU A 3 5.31 4.98 10.91
CA LEU A 3 4.66 3.85 11.55
C LEU A 3 5.11 3.85 13.03
N ILE A 4 4.20 3.94 13.96
CA ILE A 4 4.51 3.93 15.40
C ILE A 4 4.18 2.56 15.97
N TYR A 5 5.13 1.98 16.68
CA TYR A 5 4.91 0.71 17.36
C TYR A 5 3.98 0.88 18.57
N GLY A 6 3.04 -0.03 18.74
CA GLY A 6 2.26 -0.11 19.96
C GLY A 6 3.16 -0.43 21.14
N SER A 7 3.01 0.30 22.26
CA SER A 7 3.75 0.06 23.50
C SER A 7 2.92 0.45 24.71
N LYS A 8 3.09 -0.28 25.81
CA LYS A 8 2.48 0.09 27.10
C LYS A 8 3.05 1.39 27.68
N ASN A 9 4.25 1.79 27.21
CA ASN A 9 4.99 2.95 27.74
C ASN A 9 5.25 3.97 26.61
N LEU A 10 4.25 4.24 25.75
CA LEU A 10 4.39 5.29 24.74
C LEU A 10 4.62 6.66 25.43
N PRO A 11 5.59 7.44 25.00
CA PRO A 11 5.77 8.80 25.49
C PRO A 11 4.54 9.65 25.16
N ARG A 12 4.25 10.64 26.00
CA ARG A 12 3.12 11.55 25.81
C ARG A 12 3.20 12.35 24.49
N VAL A 13 4.42 12.57 24.00
CA VAL A 13 4.71 13.26 22.74
C VAL A 13 5.72 12.44 21.96
N ILE A 14 5.45 12.17 20.70
CA ILE A 14 6.37 11.54 19.76
C ILE A 14 6.69 12.57 18.67
N ASP A 15 7.96 12.92 18.54
CA ASP A 15 8.41 13.77 17.44
C ASP A 15 8.55 12.95 16.16
N LEU A 16 7.59 13.12 15.23
CA LEU A 16 7.56 12.39 13.97
C LEU A 16 8.72 12.75 13.02
N ALA A 17 9.40 13.87 13.23
CA ALA A 17 10.58 14.23 12.48
C ALA A 17 11.82 13.45 12.93
N ASN A 18 11.86 13.06 14.21
CA ASN A 18 13.00 12.43 14.87
C ASN A 18 12.62 11.10 15.55
N ILE A 19 11.81 10.26 14.88
CA ILE A 19 11.43 8.96 15.39
C ILE A 19 12.65 8.09 15.69
N GLN A 20 12.71 7.57 16.92
CA GLN A 20 13.73 6.61 17.30
C GLN A 20 13.37 5.20 16.82
N PRO A 21 14.35 4.34 16.47
CA PRO A 21 14.09 2.97 16.01
C PRO A 21 13.24 2.12 16.98
N SER A 22 13.32 2.41 18.28
CA SER A 22 12.49 1.76 19.30
C SER A 22 11.03 2.22 19.33
N GLN A 23 10.72 3.35 18.69
CA GLN A 23 9.39 3.94 18.67
C GLN A 23 8.64 3.61 17.38
N GLY A 24 9.36 3.34 16.28
CA GLY A 24 8.72 3.11 15.01
C GLY A 24 9.65 3.18 13.80
N VAL A 25 9.03 3.26 12.63
CA VAL A 25 9.69 3.29 11.32
C VAL A 25 9.32 4.56 10.59
N ARG A 26 10.32 5.23 10.02
CA ARG A 26 10.12 6.34 9.08
C ARG A 26 10.00 5.81 7.66
N ILE A 27 8.93 6.19 6.95
CA ILE A 27 8.70 5.78 5.56
C ILE A 27 8.73 7.02 4.68
N ASN A 28 9.73 7.09 3.80
CA ASN A 28 9.94 8.21 2.88
C ASN A 28 9.34 7.91 1.51
N GLY A 29 8.65 8.89 0.91
CA GLY A 29 8.10 8.80 -0.45
C GLY A 29 9.19 8.72 -1.52
N ALA A 30 8.83 8.22 -2.70
CA ALA A 30 9.74 8.08 -3.84
C ALA A 30 10.01 9.42 -4.54
N ALA A 31 9.03 10.30 -4.59
CA ALA A 31 9.10 11.60 -5.27
C ALA A 31 8.23 12.64 -4.57
N SER A 32 8.61 13.91 -4.76
CA SER A 32 7.76 15.03 -4.35
C SER A 32 6.46 15.01 -5.14
N GLY A 33 5.34 15.33 -4.48
CA GLY A 33 4.02 15.36 -5.11
C GLY A 33 3.34 14.01 -5.33
N ALA A 34 4.02 12.87 -5.08
CA ALA A 34 3.41 11.55 -5.18
C ALA A 34 2.34 11.28 -4.10
N ASN A 35 2.35 12.08 -3.02
CA ASN A 35 1.39 12.03 -1.92
C ASN A 35 1.36 10.66 -1.20
N LEU A 36 2.54 10.12 -0.86
CA LEU A 36 2.62 8.90 -0.05
C LEU A 36 1.95 9.11 1.32
N GLY A 37 1.08 8.17 1.70
CA GLY A 37 0.30 8.24 2.93
C GLY A 37 -1.09 8.87 2.72
N PHE A 38 -1.54 9.00 1.47
CA PHE A 38 -2.89 9.51 1.18
C PHE A 38 -3.98 8.60 1.78
N VAL A 39 -3.83 7.30 1.60
CA VAL A 39 -4.59 6.29 2.34
C VAL A 39 -3.61 5.40 3.10
N VAL A 40 -3.96 5.10 4.34
CA VAL A 40 -3.32 4.07 5.16
C VAL A 40 -4.42 3.14 5.64
N SER A 41 -4.28 1.84 5.39
CA SER A 41 -5.30 0.86 5.71
C SER A 41 -4.72 -0.37 6.39
N TYR A 42 -5.38 -0.86 7.40
CA TYR A 42 -5.21 -2.22 7.91
C TYR A 42 -5.79 -3.20 6.89
N LEU A 43 -5.09 -4.26 6.58
CA LEU A 43 -5.49 -5.20 5.53
C LEU A 43 -5.74 -6.63 6.04
N GLY A 44 -5.52 -6.89 7.33
CA GLY A 44 -5.60 -8.23 7.91
C GLY A 44 -4.43 -9.11 7.50
N ASP A 45 -4.49 -10.38 7.84
CA ASP A 45 -3.50 -11.39 7.44
C ASP A 45 -3.77 -11.84 5.99
N LEU A 46 -3.09 -11.18 5.04
CA LEU A 46 -3.24 -11.46 3.61
C LEU A 46 -2.44 -12.69 3.16
N THR A 47 -1.44 -13.08 3.93
CA THR A 47 -0.49 -14.14 3.59
C THR A 47 -0.79 -15.46 4.31
N ASN A 48 -1.68 -15.46 5.29
CA ASN A 48 -1.98 -16.56 6.21
C ASN A 48 -0.76 -17.04 7.01
N ASP A 49 0.10 -16.09 7.40
CA ASP A 49 1.27 -16.37 8.27
C ASP A 49 1.03 -16.03 9.74
N GLY A 50 -0.17 -15.57 10.08
CA GLY A 50 -0.59 -15.16 11.41
C GLY A 50 -0.23 -13.72 11.76
N ILE A 51 0.35 -12.95 10.83
CA ILE A 51 0.73 -11.56 11.02
C ILE A 51 -0.05 -10.68 10.05
N ASN A 52 -0.57 -9.57 10.54
CA ASN A 52 -1.40 -8.70 9.71
C ASN A 52 -0.57 -7.76 8.84
N GLU A 53 -1.03 -7.53 7.62
CA GLU A 53 -0.50 -6.57 6.68
C GLU A 53 -1.16 -5.20 6.84
N PHE A 54 -0.46 -4.18 6.35
CA PHE A 54 -1.02 -2.84 6.18
C PHE A 54 -0.63 -2.28 4.81
N GLY A 55 -1.45 -1.38 4.31
CA GLY A 55 -1.23 -0.76 3.01
C GLY A 55 -1.11 0.75 3.11
N ILE A 56 -0.33 1.32 2.19
CA ILE A 56 -0.12 2.76 2.04
C ILE A 56 -0.24 3.10 0.57
N THR A 57 -0.92 4.19 0.25
CA THR A 57 -1.05 4.63 -1.13
C THR A 57 -0.29 5.93 -1.41
N ALA A 58 0.14 6.07 -2.66
CA ALA A 58 0.68 7.27 -3.28
C ALA A 58 -0.11 7.53 -4.57
N HIS A 59 -1.35 7.99 -4.45
CA HIS A 59 -2.31 8.06 -5.56
C HIS A 59 -1.85 8.96 -6.70
N ASN A 60 -0.97 9.92 -6.44
CA ASN A 60 -0.44 10.83 -7.44
C ASN A 60 0.97 10.43 -7.95
N ALA A 61 1.40 9.20 -7.67
CA ALA A 61 2.68 8.70 -8.15
C ALA A 61 2.69 8.55 -9.68
N THR A 62 3.80 8.94 -10.30
CA THR A 62 4.09 8.60 -11.69
C THR A 62 4.68 7.20 -11.73
N VAL A 63 4.12 6.34 -12.57
CA VAL A 63 4.47 4.93 -12.69
C VAL A 63 4.70 4.59 -14.16
N ASN A 64 5.88 4.04 -14.50
CA ASN A 64 6.21 3.69 -15.88
C ASN A 64 5.88 4.80 -16.89
N GLU A 65 6.28 6.04 -16.57
CA GLU A 65 6.01 7.26 -17.34
C GLU A 65 4.53 7.72 -17.37
N LEU A 66 3.61 6.96 -16.79
CA LEU A 66 2.21 7.35 -16.64
C LEU A 66 2.06 8.33 -15.47
N ILE A 67 1.86 9.60 -15.79
CA ILE A 67 1.71 10.67 -14.79
C ILE A 67 0.47 10.40 -13.94
N SER A 68 0.61 10.50 -12.60
CA SER A 68 -0.49 10.35 -11.64
C SER A 68 -1.29 9.05 -11.82
N ALA A 69 -0.63 7.99 -12.25
CA ALA A 69 -1.27 6.68 -12.37
C ALA A 69 -1.59 6.08 -10.98
N GLY A 70 -0.78 6.40 -10.00
CA GLY A 70 -0.91 5.94 -8.61
C GLY A 70 -0.14 4.66 -8.31
N ALA A 71 0.29 4.53 -7.06
CA ALA A 71 0.99 3.36 -6.55
C ALA A 71 0.47 2.97 -5.17
N ILE A 72 0.35 1.69 -4.91
CA ILE A 72 -0.10 1.10 -3.67
C ILE A 72 1.01 0.18 -3.15
N TYR A 73 1.39 0.34 -1.90
CA TYR A 73 2.41 -0.44 -1.21
C TYR A 73 1.76 -1.21 -0.08
N ILE A 74 1.85 -2.52 -0.14
CA ILE A 74 1.34 -3.44 0.88
C ILE A 74 2.54 -3.99 1.63
N PHE A 75 2.65 -3.63 2.89
CA PHE A 75 3.74 -4.06 3.75
C PHE A 75 3.36 -5.37 4.45
N ARG A 76 4.27 -6.32 4.39
CA ARG A 76 4.16 -7.52 5.23
C ARG A 76 4.31 -7.12 6.70
N GLY A 77 3.45 -7.66 7.53
CA GLY A 77 3.65 -7.62 8.97
C GLY A 77 4.99 -8.28 9.29
N ASN A 78 5.84 -7.57 10.03
CA ASN A 78 7.15 -8.08 10.43
C ASN A 78 7.64 -7.30 11.65
N SER A 79 8.24 -8.01 12.59
CA SER A 79 8.86 -7.42 13.77
C SER A 79 10.23 -6.78 13.50
N ALA A 80 10.81 -6.99 12.31
CA ALA A 80 12.16 -6.59 11.94
C ALA A 80 12.18 -5.57 10.79
N LEU A 81 11.20 -4.66 10.71
CA LEU A 81 11.24 -3.58 9.72
C LEU A 81 12.45 -2.67 9.97
N PRO A 82 13.19 -2.27 8.91
CA PRO A 82 14.29 -1.32 9.06
C PRO A 82 13.76 0.03 9.58
N PRO A 83 14.54 0.76 10.38
CA PRO A 83 14.08 2.02 11.00
C PRO A 83 13.74 3.12 9.99
N ILE A 84 14.30 3.04 8.79
CA ILE A 84 14.01 3.93 7.67
C ILE A 84 13.75 3.10 6.43
N ILE A 85 12.59 3.29 5.81
CA ILE A 85 12.21 2.69 4.54
C ILE A 85 12.08 3.81 3.50
N ASN A 86 12.81 3.69 2.41
CA ASN A 86 12.63 4.55 1.24
C ASN A 86 11.83 3.79 0.19
N ILE A 87 10.63 4.26 -0.10
CA ILE A 87 9.71 3.59 -1.05
C ILE A 87 10.33 3.43 -2.44
N LYS A 88 11.25 4.31 -2.83
CA LYS A 88 12.00 4.17 -4.09
C LYS A 88 12.73 2.83 -4.20
N ASN A 89 13.13 2.25 -3.06
CA ASN A 89 13.85 0.97 -2.95
C ASN A 89 12.95 -0.11 -2.34
N PHE A 90 11.65 -0.09 -2.61
CA PHE A 90 10.73 -1.09 -2.10
C PHE A 90 11.03 -2.45 -2.72
N THR A 91 11.16 -3.49 -1.88
CA THR A 91 11.53 -4.84 -2.29
C THR A 91 10.44 -5.85 -1.95
N ALA A 92 10.52 -7.04 -2.54
CA ALA A 92 9.63 -8.16 -2.25
C ALA A 92 9.69 -8.62 -0.78
N GLU A 93 10.79 -8.37 -0.09
CA GLU A 93 10.96 -8.68 1.34
C GLU A 93 10.08 -7.76 2.19
N LEU A 94 9.92 -6.50 1.80
CA LEU A 94 9.04 -5.55 2.46
C LEU A 94 7.56 -5.83 2.18
N GLY A 95 7.24 -6.40 1.02
CA GLY A 95 5.86 -6.69 0.66
C GLY A 95 5.55 -6.67 -0.83
N TYR A 96 4.40 -6.13 -1.19
CA TYR A 96 3.86 -6.13 -2.54
C TYR A 96 3.57 -4.71 -3.02
N MET A 97 3.67 -4.49 -4.34
CA MET A 97 3.25 -3.25 -4.98
C MET A 97 2.13 -3.52 -5.97
N MET A 98 1.13 -2.63 -6.01
CA MET A 98 0.19 -2.52 -7.11
C MET A 98 0.36 -1.16 -7.76
N LEU A 99 0.47 -1.13 -9.06
CA LEU A 99 0.76 0.07 -9.85
C LEU A 99 -0.43 0.40 -10.76
N GLY A 100 -0.84 1.65 -10.78
CA GLY A 100 -1.87 2.11 -11.71
C GLY A 100 -1.40 1.99 -13.15
N GLY A 101 -2.28 1.51 -14.04
CA GLY A 101 -2.01 1.31 -15.46
C GLY A 101 -2.58 2.41 -16.36
N VAL A 102 -3.14 3.48 -15.79
CA VAL A 102 -3.77 4.58 -16.54
C VAL A 102 -3.22 5.91 -16.07
N ALA A 103 -2.71 6.74 -16.98
CA ALA A 103 -2.28 8.09 -16.67
C ALA A 103 -3.45 8.89 -16.09
N HIS A 104 -3.19 9.65 -15.03
CA HIS A 104 -4.21 10.40 -14.28
C HIS A 104 -5.37 9.55 -13.74
N GLY A 105 -5.19 8.22 -13.63
CA GLY A 105 -6.19 7.31 -13.06
C GLY A 105 -6.30 7.39 -11.54
N PHE A 106 -5.25 7.89 -10.87
CA PHE A 106 -5.17 8.06 -9.42
C PHE A 106 -5.50 6.78 -8.64
N ALA A 107 -4.94 5.64 -9.05
CA ALA A 107 -5.10 4.40 -8.30
C ALA A 107 -4.61 4.56 -6.85
N GLY A 108 -5.39 4.05 -5.89
CA GLY A 108 -5.09 4.19 -4.48
C GLY A 108 -5.73 5.40 -3.80
N THR A 109 -6.72 6.03 -4.41
CA THR A 109 -7.54 7.08 -3.75
C THR A 109 -8.44 6.52 -2.65
N SER A 110 -8.73 5.23 -2.71
CA SER A 110 -9.29 4.46 -1.60
C SER A 110 -8.67 3.06 -1.59
N MET A 111 -8.61 2.43 -0.42
CA MET A 111 -8.13 1.07 -0.26
C MET A 111 -8.76 0.42 0.97
N THR A 112 -9.14 -0.83 0.82
CA THR A 112 -9.58 -1.70 1.92
C THR A 112 -9.26 -3.15 1.59
N SER A 113 -9.52 -4.06 2.53
CA SER A 113 -9.51 -5.50 2.29
C SER A 113 -10.81 -6.14 2.75
N VAL A 114 -11.18 -7.23 2.10
CA VAL A 114 -12.29 -8.10 2.49
C VAL A 114 -11.72 -9.49 2.69
N MET A 115 -11.76 -9.97 3.93
CA MET A 115 -11.27 -11.30 4.28
C MET A 115 -12.31 -12.35 3.94
N ASN A 116 -11.84 -13.51 3.43
CA ASN A 116 -12.67 -14.68 3.16
C ASN A 116 -13.93 -14.38 2.32
N MET A 117 -13.85 -13.47 1.38
CA MET A 117 -14.98 -13.02 0.58
C MET A 117 -15.65 -14.14 -0.22
N PHE A 118 -14.87 -15.14 -0.63
CA PHE A 118 -15.33 -16.26 -1.44
C PHE A 118 -15.43 -17.60 -0.68
N GLY A 119 -15.27 -17.57 0.65
CA GLY A 119 -15.36 -18.77 1.49
C GLY A 119 -14.16 -19.72 1.39
N ASP A 120 -13.02 -19.24 0.89
CA ASP A 120 -11.80 -20.02 0.63
C ASP A 120 -10.57 -19.53 1.38
N ASN A 121 -10.79 -18.73 2.43
CA ASN A 121 -9.78 -18.08 3.26
C ASN A 121 -8.85 -17.11 2.51
N ALA A 122 -9.05 -16.84 1.22
CA ALA A 122 -8.33 -15.80 0.52
C ALA A 122 -8.94 -14.43 0.82
N SER A 123 -8.09 -13.43 0.96
CA SER A 123 -8.50 -12.05 1.09
C SER A 123 -8.54 -11.35 -0.27
N VAL A 124 -9.34 -10.31 -0.37
CA VAL A 124 -9.41 -9.44 -1.55
C VAL A 124 -9.02 -8.04 -1.13
N ILE A 125 -8.06 -7.46 -1.83
CA ILE A 125 -7.73 -6.04 -1.69
C ILE A 125 -8.57 -5.27 -2.70
N VAL A 126 -9.28 -4.26 -2.24
CA VAL A 126 -10.12 -3.39 -3.07
C VAL A 126 -9.48 -2.02 -3.14
N VAL A 127 -9.20 -1.56 -4.36
CA VAL A 127 -8.52 -0.29 -4.63
C VAL A 127 -9.37 0.56 -5.56
N GLY A 128 -9.63 1.80 -5.17
CA GLY A 128 -10.31 2.78 -6.00
C GLY A 128 -9.34 3.59 -6.87
N ALA A 129 -9.79 3.92 -8.08
CA ALA A 129 -9.13 4.78 -9.05
C ALA A 129 -10.19 5.64 -9.74
N TYR A 130 -10.56 6.75 -9.12
CA TYR A 130 -11.78 7.48 -9.46
C TYR A 130 -11.77 8.12 -10.85
N ASN A 131 -10.60 8.34 -11.44
CA ASN A 131 -10.46 9.06 -12.71
C ASN A 131 -10.03 8.15 -13.87
N VAL A 132 -10.15 6.84 -13.74
CA VAL A 132 -9.95 5.93 -14.88
C VAL A 132 -11.15 6.07 -15.83
N PRO A 133 -10.92 6.40 -17.13
CA PRO A 133 -12.01 6.55 -18.09
C PRO A 133 -12.83 5.26 -18.25
N PRO A 134 -14.15 5.37 -18.54
CA PRO A 134 -14.92 6.61 -18.69
C PRO A 134 -15.53 7.12 -17.38
N ALA A 135 -15.57 6.34 -16.30
CA ALA A 135 -16.37 6.64 -15.12
C ALA A 135 -15.70 6.27 -13.79
N GLY A 136 -14.38 6.09 -13.79
CA GLY A 136 -13.64 5.55 -12.65
C GLY A 136 -13.56 4.02 -12.69
N ALA A 137 -12.72 3.47 -11.81
CA ALA A 137 -12.52 2.03 -11.66
C ALA A 137 -12.40 1.63 -10.21
N THR A 138 -12.77 0.39 -9.91
CA THR A 138 -12.42 -0.30 -8.68
C THR A 138 -11.77 -1.62 -9.03
N TYR A 139 -10.59 -1.85 -8.51
CA TYR A 139 -9.82 -3.07 -8.73
C TYR A 139 -9.95 -3.99 -7.53
N TRP A 140 -10.26 -5.25 -7.81
CA TRP A 140 -10.40 -6.29 -6.82
C TRP A 140 -9.29 -7.31 -7.03
N VAL A 141 -8.30 -7.27 -6.15
CA VAL A 141 -7.10 -8.11 -6.26
C VAL A 141 -7.16 -9.19 -5.21
N ARG A 142 -7.39 -10.42 -5.63
CA ARG A 142 -7.40 -11.58 -4.75
C ARG A 142 -5.99 -11.94 -4.34
N THR A 143 -5.75 -12.04 -3.04
CA THR A 143 -4.46 -12.45 -2.51
C THR A 143 -4.25 -13.95 -2.67
N LYS A 144 -3.00 -14.34 -2.85
CA LYS A 144 -2.55 -15.74 -2.89
C LYS A 144 -1.25 -15.85 -2.12
N PRO A 145 -0.94 -16.99 -1.50
CA PRO A 145 0.31 -17.17 -0.73
C PRO A 145 1.59 -16.80 -1.50
N ASN A 146 1.57 -16.92 -2.82
CA ASN A 146 2.70 -16.63 -3.71
C ASN A 146 2.38 -15.51 -4.72
N MET A 147 1.79 -14.41 -4.28
CA MET A 147 1.56 -13.25 -5.14
C MET A 147 2.88 -12.73 -5.72
N SER A 148 2.85 -12.33 -6.99
CA SER A 148 3.96 -11.56 -7.56
C SER A 148 4.19 -10.29 -6.74
N PRO A 149 5.45 -9.95 -6.42
CA PRO A 149 5.76 -8.77 -5.61
C PRO A 149 5.36 -7.45 -6.30
N MET A 150 5.12 -7.47 -7.60
CA MET A 150 4.65 -6.31 -8.35
C MET A 150 3.50 -6.70 -9.28
N GLN A 151 2.42 -5.94 -9.24
CA GLN A 151 1.27 -6.09 -10.12
C GLN A 151 0.90 -4.74 -10.75
N THR A 152 0.56 -4.75 -12.03
CA THR A 152 0.01 -3.58 -12.70
C THR A 152 -1.51 -3.74 -12.78
N LEU A 153 -2.23 -2.73 -12.30
CA LEU A 153 -3.69 -2.66 -12.41
C LEU A 153 -4.03 -2.32 -13.86
N PRO A 154 -4.87 -3.13 -14.53
CA PRO A 154 -5.13 -2.97 -15.95
C PRO A 154 -5.83 -1.64 -16.26
N SER A 155 -5.64 -1.17 -17.50
CA SER A 155 -6.58 -0.24 -18.14
C SER A 155 -7.91 -0.98 -18.38
N ILE A 156 -9.03 -0.31 -18.17
CA ILE A 156 -10.34 -0.87 -18.52
C ILE A 156 -10.55 -0.62 -20.03
N GLU A 157 -10.50 -1.67 -20.82
CA GLU A 157 -11.01 -1.62 -22.20
C GLU A 157 -12.52 -1.91 -22.13
N LEU A 158 -13.33 -0.95 -22.60
CA LEU A 158 -14.77 -1.18 -22.79
C LEU A 158 -14.92 -2.09 -24.04
N GLN A 159 -15.49 -3.26 -23.83
CA GLN A 159 -16.00 -4.08 -24.94
C GLN A 159 -17.39 -3.64 -25.32
#